data_5b127236058b96cfce00945dd5d6a141
#
_entry.id   5b127236058b96cfce00945dd5d6a141
#
_cell.length_a   1.000
_cell.length_b   1.000
_cell.length_c   1.000
_cell.angle_alpha   90.00
_cell.angle_beta   90.00
_cell.angle_gamma   90.00
#
_symmetry.space_group_name_H-M   'P 1'
#
loop_
_entity.id
_entity.type
_entity.pdbx_description
1 polymer ?
#
loop_
_entity_poly.entity_id
_entity_poly.type
_entity_poly.pdbx_seq_one_letter_code
_entity_poly.pdbx_strand_id
1 'polypeptide(L)'
;MAALAADRNTPQRDSVDFSFPVAASTKLWAGSLACINASGYLTKGAVATTLKTVGVVQVTTDNTAGANGAVSAKVRRGCHRFANSSAGDLIALADVGASCYVVDDQTVAKTNG
;
A
#
# COMPACT_ATOMS: atom_id res chain seq x y z
N MET A 1 -5.73 15.65 -25.88
CA MET A 1 -4.89 16.43 -24.95
C MET A 1 -3.65 16.94 -25.68
N ALA A 2 -3.21 18.14 -25.37
CA ALA A 2 -2.08 18.74 -26.02
C ALA A 2 -0.87 18.77 -25.08
N ALA A 3 0.33 18.61 -25.65
CA ALA A 3 1.57 18.82 -24.93
C ALA A 3 1.76 20.30 -24.58
N LEU A 4 2.63 20.58 -23.60
CA LEU A 4 2.94 21.95 -23.23
C LEU A 4 3.56 22.69 -24.40
N ALA A 5 3.13 23.95 -24.58
CA ALA A 5 3.71 24.88 -25.55
C ALA A 5 4.41 26.08 -24.87
N ALA A 6 4.37 26.14 -23.55
CA ALA A 6 4.99 27.20 -22.74
C ALA A 6 5.25 26.65 -21.32
N ASP A 7 6.00 27.39 -20.53
CA ASP A 7 6.26 27.06 -19.14
C ASP A 7 4.95 26.98 -18.35
N ARG A 8 4.90 26.04 -17.41
CA ARG A 8 3.75 25.84 -16.54
C ARG A 8 4.15 25.89 -15.08
N ASN A 9 3.40 26.64 -14.29
CA ASN A 9 3.52 26.64 -12.84
C ASN A 9 2.76 25.42 -12.28
N THR A 10 3.47 24.28 -12.12
CA THR A 10 2.87 23.06 -11.62
C THR A 10 2.88 23.07 -10.09
N PRO A 11 1.70 23.01 -9.44
CA PRO A 11 1.64 22.95 -7.98
C PRO A 11 2.37 21.73 -7.41
N GLN A 12 3.05 21.94 -6.30
CA GLN A 12 3.78 20.89 -5.59
C GLN A 12 3.49 20.97 -4.09
N ARG A 13 3.44 19.84 -3.43
CA ARG A 13 3.37 19.79 -1.97
C ARG A 13 4.22 18.65 -1.46
N ASP A 14 4.80 18.82 -0.28
CA ASP A 14 5.44 17.75 0.46
C ASP A 14 4.38 17.04 1.30
N SER A 15 4.21 15.76 1.08
CA SER A 15 3.29 14.95 1.86
C SER A 15 3.71 13.50 1.84
N VAL A 16 3.65 12.88 2.99
CA VAL A 16 3.88 11.44 3.15
C VAL A 16 2.58 10.69 3.46
N ASP A 17 1.52 11.44 3.78
CA ASP A 17 0.21 10.90 4.12
C ASP A 17 -0.77 11.10 2.98
N PHE A 18 -1.50 10.03 2.65
CA PHE A 18 -2.51 10.04 1.60
C PHE A 18 -3.78 9.37 2.09
N SER A 19 -4.95 9.85 1.64
CA SER A 19 -6.23 9.21 1.92
C SER A 19 -6.71 8.46 0.69
N PHE A 20 -7.17 7.23 0.90
CA PHE A 20 -7.74 6.41 -0.18
C PHE A 20 -9.08 5.84 0.24
N PRO A 21 -10.04 5.69 -0.70
CA PRO A 21 -11.29 5.00 -0.42
C PRO A 21 -11.05 3.52 -0.15
N VAL A 22 -11.73 2.97 0.84
CA VAL A 22 -11.57 1.58 1.28
C VAL A 22 -12.52 0.67 0.51
N ALA A 23 -12.04 -0.53 0.16
CA ALA A 23 -12.84 -1.54 -0.51
C ALA A 23 -13.99 -2.04 0.38
N ALA A 24 -15.05 -2.54 -0.24
CA ALA A 24 -16.17 -3.13 0.48
C ALA A 24 -15.72 -4.32 1.35
N SER A 25 -16.40 -4.54 2.45
CA SER A 25 -16.18 -5.68 3.34
C SER A 25 -14.73 -5.82 3.83
N THR A 26 -14.05 -4.69 4.02
CA THR A 26 -12.63 -4.65 4.39
C THR A 26 -12.43 -3.88 5.69
N LYS A 27 -11.68 -4.46 6.62
CA LYS A 27 -11.20 -3.78 7.82
C LYS A 27 -9.69 -3.67 7.75
N LEU A 28 -9.18 -2.45 7.93
CA LEU A 28 -7.75 -2.15 7.91
C LEU A 28 -7.30 -1.77 9.31
N TRP A 29 -6.31 -2.47 9.82
CA TRP A 29 -5.73 -2.19 11.13
C TRP A 29 -4.63 -1.15 11.01
N ALA A 30 -4.52 -0.28 11.99
CA ALA A 30 -3.40 0.65 12.07
C ALA A 30 -2.08 -0.13 12.10
N GLY A 31 -1.12 0.28 11.30
CA GLY A 31 0.18 -0.38 11.16
C GLY A 31 0.21 -1.49 10.12
N SER A 32 -0.91 -1.82 9.48
CA SER A 32 -0.96 -2.82 8.42
C SER A 32 -0.49 -2.26 7.08
N LEU A 33 0.09 -3.14 6.26
CA LEU A 33 0.48 -2.82 4.90
C LEU A 33 -0.75 -2.84 4.00
N ALA A 34 -0.98 -1.75 3.29
CA ALA A 34 -2.17 -1.59 2.46
C ALA A 34 -1.83 -1.51 0.97
N CYS A 35 -2.70 -2.06 0.16
CA CYS A 35 -2.60 -2.07 -1.29
C CYS A 35 -3.86 -1.52 -1.92
N ILE A 36 -3.74 -1.04 -3.16
CA ILE A 36 -4.88 -0.65 -3.99
C ILE A 36 -5.20 -1.80 -4.94
N ASN A 37 -6.47 -2.19 -4.99
CA ASN A 37 -6.93 -3.23 -5.91
C ASN A 37 -7.13 -2.68 -7.34
N ALA A 38 -7.51 -3.57 -8.27
CA ALA A 38 -7.69 -3.18 -9.67
C ALA A 38 -8.78 -2.14 -9.89
N SER A 39 -9.74 -2.03 -8.97
CA SER A 39 -10.81 -1.04 -9.03
C SER A 39 -10.47 0.30 -8.36
N GLY A 40 -9.28 0.42 -7.78
CA GLY A 40 -8.83 1.66 -7.16
C GLY A 40 -9.18 1.82 -5.69
N TYR A 41 -9.58 0.76 -5.00
CA TYR A 41 -9.95 0.80 -3.59
C TYR A 41 -8.89 0.16 -2.71
N LEU A 42 -8.72 0.70 -1.51
CA LEU A 42 -7.73 0.26 -0.55
C LEU A 42 -8.13 -1.08 0.09
N THR A 43 -7.19 -2.01 0.13
CA THR A 43 -7.39 -3.33 0.74
C THR A 43 -6.11 -3.77 1.46
N LYS A 44 -6.17 -4.89 2.15
CA LYS A 44 -5.01 -5.45 2.84
C LYS A 44 -3.95 -5.93 1.87
N GLY A 45 -2.69 -5.88 2.29
CA GLY A 45 -1.60 -6.52 1.57
C GLY A 45 -1.83 -8.03 1.47
N ALA A 46 -1.61 -8.57 0.27
CA ALA A 46 -1.75 -10.00 0.00
C ALA A 46 -0.92 -10.37 -1.22
N VAL A 47 -0.71 -11.66 -1.43
CA VAL A 47 -0.06 -12.16 -2.64
C VAL A 47 -1.07 -12.09 -3.79
N ALA A 48 -0.92 -11.10 -4.65
CA ALA A 48 -1.78 -10.94 -5.83
C ALA A 48 -1.10 -10.01 -6.85
N THR A 49 -1.27 -10.33 -8.12
CA THR A 49 -0.66 -9.54 -9.21
C THR A 49 -1.40 -8.23 -9.48
N THR A 50 -2.66 -8.13 -9.05
CA THR A 50 -3.50 -6.95 -9.27
C THR A 50 -3.38 -5.90 -8.18
N LEU A 51 -2.69 -6.19 -7.08
CA LEU A 51 -2.53 -5.28 -5.95
C LEU A 51 -1.27 -4.44 -6.12
N LYS A 52 -1.39 -3.15 -5.80
CA LYS A 52 -0.26 -2.21 -5.78
C LYS A 52 -0.10 -1.66 -4.38
N THR A 53 1.06 -1.83 -3.80
CA THR A 53 1.36 -1.36 -2.44
C THR A 53 1.42 0.16 -2.39
N VAL A 54 0.73 0.76 -1.43
CA VAL A 54 0.68 2.23 -1.30
C VAL A 54 1.22 2.76 0.02
N GLY A 55 1.30 1.94 1.06
CA GLY A 55 1.87 2.38 2.33
C GLY A 55 1.28 1.64 3.52
N VAL A 56 1.42 2.25 4.70
CA VAL A 56 1.00 1.70 5.98
C VAL A 56 -0.19 2.49 6.49
N VAL A 57 -1.23 1.78 6.92
CA VAL A 57 -2.45 2.38 7.49
C VAL A 57 -2.13 3.06 8.81
N GLN A 58 -2.56 4.31 8.97
CA GLN A 58 -2.26 5.11 10.16
C GLN A 58 -3.33 5.01 11.23
N VAL A 59 -4.58 4.81 10.85
CA VAL A 59 -5.73 4.72 11.77
C VAL A 59 -6.56 3.51 11.37
N THR A 60 -6.92 2.68 12.34
CA THR A 60 -7.80 1.53 12.09
C THR A 60 -9.10 2.00 11.46
N THR A 61 -9.44 1.44 10.31
CA THR A 61 -10.60 1.82 9.52
C THR A 61 -11.43 0.58 9.23
N ASP A 62 -12.71 0.61 9.60
CA ASP A 62 -13.61 -0.52 9.47
C ASP A 62 -14.67 -0.23 8.41
N ASN A 63 -14.62 -0.98 7.31
CA ASN A 63 -15.61 -0.95 6.23
C ASN A 63 -16.23 -2.33 5.99
N THR A 64 -16.30 -3.16 7.03
CA THR A 64 -16.82 -4.54 6.91
C THR A 64 -18.27 -4.60 6.47
N ALA A 65 -19.07 -3.61 6.85
CA ALA A 65 -20.49 -3.52 6.48
C ALA A 65 -20.78 -2.53 5.37
N GLY A 66 -19.74 -1.86 4.84
CA GLY A 66 -19.91 -0.80 3.85
C GLY A 66 -19.61 -1.25 2.41
N ALA A 67 -20.05 -0.42 1.46
CA ALA A 67 -19.74 -0.58 0.05
C ALA A 67 -18.35 0.01 -0.27
N ASN A 68 -17.89 -0.19 -1.50
CA ASN A 68 -16.66 0.40 -1.99
C ASN A 68 -16.69 1.93 -1.83
N GLY A 69 -15.70 2.47 -1.14
CA GLY A 69 -15.56 3.92 -0.97
C GLY A 69 -16.48 4.53 0.09
N ALA A 70 -17.22 3.72 0.87
CA ALA A 70 -18.07 4.23 1.94
C ALA A 70 -17.28 4.97 3.02
N VAL A 71 -16.03 4.52 3.27
CA VAL A 71 -15.10 5.18 4.18
C VAL A 71 -13.75 5.34 3.51
N SER A 72 -12.93 6.25 4.01
CA SER A 72 -11.56 6.45 3.54
C SER A 72 -10.57 6.19 4.67
N ALA A 73 -9.39 5.68 4.34
CA ALA A 73 -8.32 5.45 5.29
C ALA A 73 -7.10 6.27 4.92
N LYS A 74 -6.36 6.71 5.95
CA LYS A 74 -5.11 7.41 5.77
C LYS A 74 -3.97 6.41 5.76
N VAL A 75 -3.11 6.48 4.74
CA VAL A 75 -1.89 5.68 4.62
C VAL A 75 -0.67 6.59 4.58
N ARG A 76 0.44 6.12 5.13
CA ARG A 76 1.72 6.83 5.13
C ARG A 76 2.74 6.07 4.32
N ARG A 77 3.37 6.75 3.39
CA ARG A 77 4.52 6.23 2.65
C ARG A 77 5.80 6.55 3.40
N GLY A 78 6.76 5.64 3.33
CA GLY A 78 8.05 5.83 3.98
C GLY A 78 8.74 4.51 4.25
N CYS A 79 9.73 4.55 5.12
CA CYS A 79 10.44 3.35 5.57
C CYS A 79 9.76 2.81 6.81
N HIS A 80 9.30 1.56 6.75
CA HIS A 80 8.62 0.89 7.85
C HIS A 80 9.25 -0.47 8.12
N ARG A 81 9.05 -0.97 9.32
CA ARG A 81 9.50 -2.30 9.71
C ARG A 81 8.35 -3.28 9.62
N PHE A 82 8.57 -4.37 8.88
CA PHE A 82 7.60 -5.44 8.72
C PHE A 82 8.17 -6.78 9.19
N ALA A 83 7.31 -7.76 9.42
CA ALA A 83 7.74 -9.12 9.69
C ALA A 83 8.41 -9.70 8.45
N ASN A 84 9.45 -10.49 8.67
CA ASN A 84 10.20 -11.15 7.61
C ASN A 84 9.63 -12.55 7.39
N SER A 85 9.66 -13.02 6.15
CA SER A 85 9.31 -14.40 5.83
C SER A 85 10.38 -15.35 6.32
N SER A 86 10.26 -16.63 5.98
CA SER A 86 11.15 -17.67 6.48
C SER A 86 11.68 -18.56 5.35
N ALA A 87 12.66 -19.41 5.66
CA ALA A 87 13.26 -20.35 4.72
C ALA A 87 13.80 -19.66 3.47
N GLY A 88 13.44 -20.15 2.28
CA GLY A 88 13.94 -19.60 1.01
C GLY A 88 13.49 -18.19 0.71
N ASP A 89 12.43 -17.70 1.36
CA ASP A 89 11.87 -16.36 1.16
C ASP A 89 12.37 -15.34 2.19
N LEU A 90 13.24 -15.74 3.10
CA LEU A 90 13.82 -14.86 4.11
C LEU A 90 14.65 -13.75 3.44
N ILE A 91 14.36 -12.51 3.79
CA ILE A 91 15.15 -11.35 3.35
C ILE A 91 16.40 -11.27 4.23
N ALA A 92 17.57 -11.31 3.62
CA ALA A 92 18.85 -11.24 4.30
C ALA A 92 19.55 -9.91 4.02
N LEU A 93 20.65 -9.66 4.70
CA LEU A 93 21.43 -8.43 4.52
C LEU A 93 21.91 -8.25 3.07
N ALA A 94 22.20 -9.36 2.39
CA ALA A 94 22.60 -9.31 0.98
C ALA A 94 21.49 -8.83 0.03
N ASP A 95 20.24 -8.80 0.48
CA ASP A 95 19.10 -8.35 -0.31
C ASP A 95 18.82 -6.86 -0.17
N VAL A 96 19.63 -6.14 0.60
CA VAL A 96 19.49 -4.68 0.76
C VAL A 96 19.67 -4.01 -0.60
N GLY A 97 18.74 -3.13 -0.94
CA GLY A 97 18.70 -2.44 -2.23
C GLY A 97 17.89 -3.16 -3.30
N ALA A 98 17.46 -4.39 -3.05
CA ALA A 98 16.55 -5.11 -3.93
C ALA A 98 15.11 -4.89 -3.53
N SER A 99 14.19 -5.12 -4.48
CA SER A 99 12.76 -5.08 -4.18
C SER A 99 12.36 -6.30 -3.35
N CYS A 100 11.41 -6.10 -2.43
CA CYS A 100 10.77 -7.19 -1.71
C CYS A 100 9.28 -7.25 -2.10
N TYR A 101 8.61 -8.31 -1.65
CA TYR A 101 7.25 -8.61 -2.08
C TYR A 101 6.34 -8.80 -0.87
N VAL A 102 5.07 -8.44 -1.03
CA VAL A 102 4.06 -8.53 0.02
C VAL A 102 3.57 -9.97 0.14
N VAL A 103 3.53 -10.48 1.36
CA VAL A 103 2.94 -11.80 1.70
C VAL A 103 1.54 -11.58 2.27
N ASP A 104 1.44 -10.73 3.29
CA ASP A 104 0.17 -10.35 3.92
C ASP A 104 0.27 -8.91 4.43
N ASP A 105 -0.65 -8.51 5.30
CA ASP A 105 -0.71 -7.12 5.79
C ASP A 105 0.36 -6.77 6.83
N GLN A 106 1.26 -7.68 7.17
CA GLN A 106 2.37 -7.43 8.09
C GLN A 106 3.69 -8.09 7.69
N THR A 107 3.72 -8.89 6.64
CA THR A 107 4.88 -9.73 6.27
C THR A 107 5.34 -9.44 4.85
N VAL A 108 6.65 -9.38 4.67
CA VAL A 108 7.30 -9.23 3.37
C VAL A 108 8.25 -10.40 3.10
N ALA A 109 8.51 -10.67 1.83
CA ALA A 109 9.34 -11.79 1.40
C ALA A 109 10.31 -11.38 0.30
N LYS A 110 11.34 -12.20 0.10
CA LYS A 110 12.39 -12.01 -0.90
C LYS A 110 11.89 -12.28 -2.31
N THR A 111 11.03 -13.28 -2.47
CA THR A 111 10.56 -13.73 -3.78
C THR A 111 9.09 -13.39 -4.00
N ASN A 112 8.74 -13.18 -5.26
CA ASN A 112 7.36 -12.94 -5.66
C ASN A 112 6.55 -14.24 -5.53
N GLY A 113 5.55 -14.21 -4.68
CA GLY A 113 4.72 -15.37 -4.38
C GLY A 113 3.62 -15.64 -5.37
#